data_0bcc51e3ff0d1edaf8a93dd37bf9e39d
#
_entry.id   0bcc51e3ff0d1edaf8a93dd37bf9e39d
#
_cell.length_a   1.000
_cell.length_b   1.000
_cell.length_c   1.000
_cell.angle_alpha   90.00
_cell.angle_beta   90.00
_cell.angle_gamma   90.00
#
_symmetry.space_group_name_H-M   'P 1'
#
loop_
_entity.id
_entity.type
_entity.pdbx_description
1 polymer ?
#
loop_
_entity_poly.entity_id
_entity_poly.type
_entity_poly.pdbx_seq_one_letter_code
_entity_poly.pdbx_strand_id
1 'polypeptide(L)'
;YLASRLASFYERAGHVRCIGNPKREGSVTVVGAVSPPGGDLAGDPVTSATLQVVQVFWGLDKKLAQRKHFPSVSWTLSYSKYDDALRPSFVKVDPDFPSLRVEVKQLLQEEQELSEIVQLVGKDSLAEPDKLTLEVARLVREDFLQQNSYTPYDRVSPIWKTFWMLKNILNFYDLGKRELLDAQQAEKRVTYESIANYMTDEIQMLINMKFMDPADGQDAIVKKMKKIHDDIENKFHSFSDQ
;
A
#
# COMPACT_ATOMS: atom_id res chain seq x y z
N TYR A 1 -12.28 -3.16 -35.64
CA TYR A 1 -12.94 -4.25 -34.88
C TYR A 1 -12.13 -4.79 -33.68
N LEU A 2 -10.86 -4.38 -33.50
CA LEU A 2 -10.01 -4.89 -32.40
C LEU A 2 -10.62 -4.59 -31.01
N ALA A 3 -10.92 -3.33 -30.73
CA ALA A 3 -11.48 -2.90 -29.44
C ALA A 3 -12.81 -3.62 -29.12
N SER A 4 -13.69 -3.77 -30.14
CA SER A 4 -14.97 -4.48 -29.99
C SER A 4 -14.78 -5.97 -29.68
N ARG A 5 -13.80 -6.62 -30.32
CA ARG A 5 -13.49 -8.04 -30.03
C ARG A 5 -12.88 -8.25 -28.66
N LEU A 6 -11.99 -7.36 -28.24
CA LEU A 6 -11.43 -7.38 -26.89
C LEU A 6 -12.51 -7.14 -25.83
N ALA A 7 -13.38 -6.14 -26.04
CA ALA A 7 -14.51 -5.89 -25.15
C ALA A 7 -15.40 -7.13 -25.01
N SER A 8 -15.83 -7.74 -26.14
CA SER A 8 -16.64 -8.95 -26.14
C SER A 8 -15.99 -10.14 -25.45
N PHE A 9 -14.65 -10.21 -25.44
CA PHE A 9 -13.92 -11.24 -24.72
C PHE A 9 -13.93 -10.99 -23.20
N TYR A 10 -13.58 -9.77 -22.76
CA TYR A 10 -13.53 -9.43 -21.36
C TYR A 10 -14.91 -9.31 -20.69
N GLU A 11 -15.97 -8.99 -21.43
CA GLU A 11 -17.35 -8.98 -20.95
C GLU A 11 -17.87 -10.36 -20.51
N ARG A 12 -17.17 -11.44 -20.85
CA ARG A 12 -17.47 -12.79 -20.32
C ARG A 12 -17.11 -12.95 -18.86
N ALA A 13 -16.27 -12.09 -18.31
CA ALA A 13 -16.00 -12.02 -16.88
C ALA A 13 -17.16 -11.36 -16.15
N GLY A 14 -17.51 -11.88 -14.98
CA GLY A 14 -18.55 -11.29 -14.16
C GLY A 14 -18.99 -12.18 -13.02
N HIS A 15 -19.72 -11.59 -12.10
CA HIS A 15 -20.40 -12.28 -11.01
C HIS A 15 -21.90 -12.32 -11.31
N VAL A 16 -22.45 -13.49 -11.40
CA VAL A 16 -23.84 -13.71 -11.86
C VAL A 16 -24.60 -14.64 -10.94
N ARG A 17 -25.92 -14.44 -10.89
CA ARG A 17 -26.83 -15.42 -10.31
C ARG A 17 -27.15 -16.46 -11.37
N CYS A 18 -26.78 -17.71 -11.10
CA CYS A 18 -26.97 -18.82 -12.02
C CYS A 18 -28.44 -19.15 -12.22
N ILE A 19 -28.80 -19.53 -13.43
CA ILE A 19 -30.10 -20.09 -13.75
C ILE A 19 -30.16 -21.52 -13.21
N GLY A 20 -31.22 -21.86 -12.49
CA GLY A 20 -31.43 -23.21 -11.96
C GLY A 20 -31.87 -23.24 -10.49
N ASN A 21 -32.13 -24.46 -10.01
CA ASN A 21 -32.52 -24.75 -8.63
C ASN A 21 -31.56 -25.77 -8.03
N PRO A 22 -30.96 -25.54 -6.83
CA PRO A 22 -31.15 -24.36 -5.98
C PRO A 22 -30.51 -23.10 -6.56
N LYS A 23 -31.00 -21.93 -6.15
CA LYS A 23 -30.41 -20.63 -6.51
C LYS A 23 -28.97 -20.57 -6.01
N ARG A 24 -28.04 -20.26 -6.89
CA ARG A 24 -26.62 -20.13 -6.58
C ARG A 24 -26.02 -18.94 -7.33
N GLU A 25 -24.94 -18.40 -6.81
CA GLU A 25 -24.14 -17.38 -7.46
C GLU A 25 -22.82 -17.99 -7.93
N GLY A 26 -22.25 -17.43 -8.97
CA GLY A 26 -20.98 -17.85 -9.52
C GLY A 26 -20.26 -16.70 -10.20
N SER A 27 -18.96 -16.82 -10.31
CA SER A 27 -18.13 -15.79 -10.95
C SER A 27 -17.15 -16.41 -11.95
N VAL A 28 -16.87 -15.67 -13.00
CA VAL A 28 -15.79 -15.94 -13.95
C VAL A 28 -14.83 -14.76 -13.93
N THR A 29 -13.57 -15.04 -13.67
CA THR A 29 -12.50 -14.04 -13.72
C THR A 29 -11.62 -14.31 -14.92
N VAL A 30 -11.36 -13.28 -15.71
CA VAL A 30 -10.41 -13.32 -16.83
C VAL A 30 -9.19 -12.49 -16.47
N VAL A 31 -8.03 -13.11 -16.52
CA VAL A 31 -6.74 -12.43 -16.34
C VAL A 31 -6.00 -12.48 -17.67
N GLY A 32 -5.88 -11.33 -18.33
CA GLY A 32 -5.14 -11.18 -19.58
C GLY A 32 -3.73 -10.66 -19.31
N ALA A 33 -2.71 -11.36 -19.79
CA ALA A 33 -1.34 -10.87 -19.77
C ALA A 33 -1.03 -10.20 -21.11
N VAL A 34 -0.69 -8.92 -21.09
CA VAL A 34 -0.28 -8.15 -22.26
C VAL A 34 1.18 -7.73 -22.11
N SER A 35 1.94 -7.80 -23.22
CA SER A 35 3.36 -7.44 -23.25
C SER A 35 3.61 -6.50 -24.43
N PRO A 36 3.41 -5.18 -24.24
CA PRO A 36 3.62 -4.21 -25.30
C PRO A 36 5.12 -4.12 -25.67
N PRO A 37 5.44 -3.98 -26.97
CA PRO A 37 6.82 -3.77 -27.40
C PRO A 37 7.46 -2.56 -26.74
N GLY A 38 8.67 -2.73 -26.20
CA GLY A 38 9.39 -1.65 -25.49
C GLY A 38 8.78 -1.22 -24.15
N GLY A 39 7.70 -1.87 -23.69
CA GLY A 39 6.99 -1.46 -22.47
C GLY A 39 6.07 -0.25 -22.63
N ASP A 40 5.84 0.21 -23.87
CA ASP A 40 4.97 1.35 -24.17
C ASP A 40 3.50 0.93 -24.18
N LEU A 41 2.83 1.20 -23.06
CA LEU A 41 1.40 0.91 -22.86
C LEU A 41 0.49 1.75 -23.76
N ALA A 42 0.90 2.96 -24.11
CA ALA A 42 0.08 3.91 -24.89
C ALA A 42 0.26 3.70 -26.40
N GLY A 43 1.47 3.36 -26.82
CA GLY A 43 1.80 3.20 -28.25
C GLY A 43 1.34 1.88 -28.85
N ASP A 44 1.08 0.85 -28.02
CA ASP A 44 0.57 -0.43 -28.53
C ASP A 44 -0.96 -0.42 -28.63
N PRO A 45 -1.55 -0.59 -29.85
CA PRO A 45 -3.00 -0.53 -30.04
C PRO A 45 -3.76 -1.60 -29.26
N VAL A 46 -3.19 -2.79 -29.10
CA VAL A 46 -3.83 -3.91 -28.36
C VAL A 46 -3.89 -3.57 -26.88
N THR A 47 -2.79 -3.13 -26.30
CA THR A 47 -2.70 -2.75 -24.89
C THR A 47 -3.60 -1.56 -24.59
N SER A 48 -3.56 -0.50 -25.41
CA SER A 48 -4.39 0.68 -25.24
C SER A 48 -5.89 0.34 -25.29
N ALA A 49 -6.33 -0.47 -26.27
CA ALA A 49 -7.71 -0.94 -26.36
C ALA A 49 -8.10 -1.84 -25.17
N THR A 50 -7.19 -2.66 -24.67
CA THR A 50 -7.42 -3.51 -23.48
C THR A 50 -7.62 -2.66 -22.22
N LEU A 51 -6.77 -1.66 -21.98
CA LEU A 51 -6.88 -0.78 -20.83
C LEU A 51 -8.20 0.02 -20.78
N GLN A 52 -8.80 0.31 -21.92
CA GLN A 52 -10.11 0.97 -21.98
C GLN A 52 -11.27 0.08 -21.51
N VAL A 53 -11.11 -1.24 -21.67
CA VAL A 53 -12.16 -2.23 -21.41
C VAL A 53 -12.06 -2.84 -20.01
N VAL A 54 -10.84 -3.13 -19.52
CA VAL A 54 -10.64 -3.83 -18.26
C VAL A 54 -11.01 -2.99 -17.05
N GLN A 55 -11.53 -3.65 -16.02
CA GLN A 55 -11.91 -3.00 -14.77
C GLN A 55 -10.74 -2.89 -13.79
N VAL A 56 -9.74 -3.77 -13.91
CA VAL A 56 -8.56 -3.81 -13.06
C VAL A 56 -7.32 -3.90 -13.93
N PHE A 57 -6.30 -3.15 -13.59
CA PHE A 57 -5.01 -3.19 -14.25
C PHE A 57 -3.89 -3.31 -13.22
N TRP A 58 -3.00 -4.27 -13.42
CA TRP A 58 -1.75 -4.41 -12.69
C TRP A 58 -0.60 -4.05 -13.62
N GLY A 59 -0.10 -2.83 -13.48
CA GLY A 59 1.04 -2.34 -14.24
C GLY A 59 2.33 -2.92 -13.68
N LEU A 60 3.07 -3.69 -14.48
CA LEU A 60 4.40 -4.17 -14.06
C LEU A 60 5.46 -3.13 -14.39
N ASP A 61 6.35 -2.86 -13.43
CA ASP A 61 7.43 -1.90 -13.56
C ASP A 61 8.79 -2.61 -13.62
N LYS A 62 9.52 -2.36 -14.72
CA LYS A 62 10.85 -2.92 -14.93
C LYS A 62 11.87 -2.42 -13.90
N LYS A 63 11.77 -1.16 -13.44
CA LYS A 63 12.68 -0.58 -12.45
C LYS A 63 12.53 -1.26 -11.10
N LEU A 64 11.29 -1.59 -10.68
CA LEU A 64 11.01 -2.36 -9.47
C LEU A 64 11.62 -3.76 -9.56
N ALA A 65 11.44 -4.45 -10.69
CA ALA A 65 12.02 -5.77 -10.90
C ALA A 65 13.57 -5.75 -10.88
N GLN A 66 14.20 -4.71 -11.46
CA GLN A 66 15.64 -4.53 -11.43
C GLN A 66 16.19 -4.29 -10.01
N ARG A 67 15.39 -3.64 -9.15
CA ARG A 67 15.70 -3.45 -7.72
C ARG A 67 15.37 -4.69 -6.88
N LYS A 68 14.94 -5.79 -7.50
CA LYS A 68 14.48 -7.01 -6.83
C LYS A 68 13.28 -6.80 -5.90
N HIS A 69 12.47 -5.78 -6.18
CA HIS A 69 11.20 -5.57 -5.50
C HIS A 69 10.11 -6.42 -6.16
N PHE A 70 9.56 -7.38 -5.43
CA PHE A 70 8.51 -8.28 -5.90
C PHE A 70 7.34 -8.33 -4.91
N PRO A 71 6.09 -8.43 -5.41
CA PRO A 71 5.70 -8.31 -6.83
C PRO A 71 6.05 -6.93 -7.40
N SER A 72 6.54 -6.89 -8.65
CA SER A 72 6.97 -5.64 -9.30
C SER A 72 5.79 -4.86 -9.90
N VAL A 73 4.71 -4.75 -9.14
CA VAL A 73 3.49 -4.03 -9.51
C VAL A 73 3.62 -2.56 -9.17
N SER A 74 3.49 -1.69 -10.17
CA SER A 74 3.49 -0.24 -9.97
C SER A 74 2.20 0.19 -9.27
N TRP A 75 2.31 0.78 -8.08
CA TRP A 75 1.20 1.31 -7.31
C TRP A 75 0.63 2.62 -7.87
N THR A 76 1.40 3.33 -8.70
CA THR A 76 0.94 4.58 -9.36
C THR A 76 0.20 4.32 -10.67
N LEU A 77 0.59 3.28 -11.43
CA LEU A 77 -0.05 2.93 -12.70
C LEU A 77 -1.22 1.96 -12.53
N SER A 78 -1.19 1.14 -11.49
CA SER A 78 -2.22 0.13 -11.25
C SER A 78 -3.51 0.75 -10.73
N TYR A 79 -4.64 0.21 -11.14
CA TYR A 79 -5.95 0.67 -10.70
C TYR A 79 -6.96 -0.46 -10.60
N SER A 80 -8.02 -0.22 -9.83
CA SER A 80 -9.23 -1.02 -9.77
C SER A 80 -10.44 -0.09 -9.82
N LYS A 81 -11.41 -0.41 -10.68
CA LYS A 81 -12.72 0.28 -10.73
C LYS A 81 -13.74 -0.38 -9.78
N TYR A 82 -13.31 -1.38 -9.00
CA TYR A 82 -14.17 -2.09 -8.07
C TYR A 82 -14.15 -1.52 -6.64
N ASP A 83 -13.52 -0.39 -6.40
CA ASP A 83 -13.37 0.17 -5.05
C ASP A 83 -14.73 0.36 -4.35
N ASP A 84 -15.72 0.93 -5.02
CA ASP A 84 -17.07 1.11 -4.44
C ASP A 84 -17.78 -0.22 -4.19
N ALA A 85 -17.65 -1.17 -5.11
CA ALA A 85 -18.27 -2.50 -4.97
C ALA A 85 -17.63 -3.32 -3.84
N LEU A 86 -16.33 -3.14 -3.59
CA LEU A 86 -15.58 -3.85 -2.56
C LEU A 86 -15.61 -3.15 -1.20
N ARG A 87 -15.97 -1.87 -1.16
CA ARG A 87 -16.02 -1.08 0.07
C ARG A 87 -16.77 -1.76 1.22
N PRO A 88 -17.97 -2.37 1.03
CA PRO A 88 -18.66 -3.07 2.09
C PRO A 88 -17.87 -4.25 2.67
N SER A 89 -17.04 -4.90 1.86
CA SER A 89 -16.18 -6.00 2.29
C SER A 89 -14.97 -5.51 3.10
N PHE A 90 -14.40 -4.38 2.74
CA PHE A 90 -13.32 -3.75 3.51
C PHE A 90 -13.81 -3.19 4.85
N VAL A 91 -14.97 -2.55 4.87
CA VAL A 91 -15.61 -2.05 6.11
C VAL A 91 -15.92 -3.18 7.10
N LYS A 92 -16.18 -4.41 6.62
CA LYS A 92 -16.35 -5.58 7.51
C LYS A 92 -15.06 -6.00 8.21
N VAL A 93 -13.90 -5.71 7.64
CA VAL A 93 -12.59 -5.95 8.28
C VAL A 93 -12.38 -4.91 9.37
N ASP A 94 -12.51 -3.63 8.99
CA ASP A 94 -12.50 -2.49 9.90
C ASP A 94 -13.08 -1.26 9.18
N PRO A 95 -13.86 -0.39 9.85
CA PRO A 95 -14.43 0.82 9.27
C PRO A 95 -13.38 1.78 8.69
N ASP A 96 -12.18 1.82 9.25
CA ASP A 96 -11.09 2.70 8.83
C ASP A 96 -10.32 2.17 7.60
N PHE A 97 -10.46 0.89 7.26
CA PHE A 97 -9.65 0.28 6.21
C PHE A 97 -9.76 0.97 4.85
N PRO A 98 -10.95 1.40 4.37
CA PRO A 98 -11.05 2.13 3.11
C PRO A 98 -10.28 3.45 3.09
N SER A 99 -10.27 4.21 4.20
CA SER A 99 -9.54 5.47 4.32
C SER A 99 -8.03 5.26 4.33
N LEU A 100 -7.55 4.27 5.10
CA LEU A 100 -6.12 3.91 5.13
C LEU A 100 -5.58 3.52 3.75
N ARG A 101 -6.40 2.85 2.92
CA ARG A 101 -6.02 2.52 1.53
C ARG A 101 -5.83 3.75 0.66
N VAL A 102 -6.66 4.77 0.84
CA VAL A 102 -6.51 6.05 0.11
C VAL A 102 -5.28 6.79 0.60
N GLU A 103 -5.08 6.85 1.89
CA GLU A 103 -3.98 7.56 2.54
C GLU A 103 -2.61 6.99 2.14
N VAL A 104 -2.42 5.67 2.18
CA VAL A 104 -1.15 5.07 1.74
C VAL A 104 -0.88 5.33 0.25
N LYS A 105 -1.91 5.40 -0.57
CA LYS A 105 -1.76 5.74 -2.00
C LYS A 105 -1.31 7.19 -2.17
N GLN A 106 -1.87 8.11 -1.39
CA GLN A 106 -1.43 9.51 -1.37
C GLN A 106 0.01 9.65 -0.90
N LEU A 107 0.37 8.98 0.20
CA LEU A 107 1.75 8.94 0.71
C LEU A 107 2.76 8.49 -0.36
N LEU A 108 2.43 7.43 -1.11
CA LEU A 108 3.31 6.91 -2.16
C LEU A 108 3.37 7.83 -3.39
N GLN A 109 2.33 8.61 -3.65
CA GLN A 109 2.34 9.64 -4.69
C GLN A 109 3.18 10.84 -4.27
N GLU A 110 3.01 11.33 -3.05
CA GLU A 110 3.84 12.40 -2.47
C GLU A 110 5.33 12.02 -2.49
N GLU A 111 5.65 10.77 -2.14
CA GLU A 111 7.02 10.26 -2.18
C GLU A 111 7.60 10.31 -3.61
N GLN A 112 6.83 10.01 -4.63
CA GLN A 112 7.31 10.07 -6.01
C GLN A 112 7.69 11.51 -6.40
N GLU A 113 6.85 12.48 -6.04
CA GLU A 113 7.10 13.91 -6.30
C GLU A 113 8.33 14.41 -5.51
N LEU A 114 8.43 14.05 -4.22
CA LEU A 114 9.57 14.39 -3.36
C LEU A 114 10.87 13.75 -3.86
N SER A 115 10.82 12.52 -4.37
CA SER A 115 12.00 11.83 -4.92
C SER A 115 12.59 12.55 -6.14
N GLU A 116 11.75 13.17 -6.96
CA GLU A 116 12.22 14.01 -8.08
C GLU A 116 12.92 15.26 -7.57
N ILE A 117 12.36 15.91 -6.54
CA ILE A 117 12.98 17.08 -5.90
C ILE A 117 14.32 16.71 -5.26
N VAL A 118 14.40 15.59 -4.56
CA VAL A 118 15.65 15.09 -3.94
C VAL A 118 16.77 14.89 -4.95
N GLN A 119 16.43 14.40 -6.15
CA GLN A 119 17.43 14.24 -7.23
C GLN A 119 18.04 15.57 -7.69
N LEU A 120 17.30 16.67 -7.54
CA LEU A 120 17.74 18.01 -7.97
C LEU A 120 18.48 18.78 -6.88
N VAL A 121 18.00 18.76 -5.64
CA VAL A 121 18.48 19.62 -4.56
C VAL A 121 19.10 18.90 -3.37
N GLY A 122 18.97 17.58 -3.32
CA GLY A 122 19.43 16.74 -2.21
C GLY A 122 18.41 16.61 -1.07
N LYS A 123 18.55 15.54 -0.29
CA LYS A 123 17.64 15.21 0.83
C LYS A 123 17.70 16.21 1.99
N ASP A 124 18.88 16.79 2.23
CA ASP A 124 19.10 17.72 3.35
C ASP A 124 18.33 19.03 3.21
N SER A 125 17.96 19.39 1.97
CA SER A 125 17.19 20.62 1.67
C SER A 125 15.70 20.49 1.90
N LEU A 126 15.19 19.28 2.18
CA LEU A 126 13.76 19.05 2.42
C LEU A 126 13.35 19.52 3.82
N ALA A 127 12.07 19.93 3.91
CA ALA A 127 11.42 20.13 5.19
C ALA A 127 11.34 18.84 6.01
N GLU A 128 11.32 18.94 7.33
CA GLU A 128 11.30 17.76 8.20
C GLU A 128 10.09 16.84 7.99
N PRO A 129 8.85 17.34 7.76
CA PRO A 129 7.72 16.49 7.38
C PRO A 129 7.93 15.71 6.08
N ASP A 130 8.61 16.31 5.09
CA ASP A 130 8.89 15.66 3.82
C ASP A 130 9.93 14.55 3.97
N LYS A 131 10.92 14.72 4.86
CA LYS A 131 11.87 13.67 5.22
C LYS A 131 11.16 12.47 5.87
N LEU A 132 10.20 12.74 6.77
CA LEU A 132 9.36 11.69 7.37
C LEU A 132 8.56 10.95 6.27
N THR A 133 7.92 11.69 5.35
CA THR A 133 7.16 11.12 4.23
C THR A 133 8.02 10.16 3.41
N LEU A 134 9.25 10.53 3.05
CA LEU A 134 10.17 9.67 2.31
C LEU A 134 10.53 8.38 3.07
N GLU A 135 10.76 8.47 4.37
CA GLU A 135 11.15 7.31 5.18
C GLU A 135 9.98 6.37 5.44
N VAL A 136 8.79 6.91 5.72
CA VAL A 136 7.59 6.06 5.88
C VAL A 136 7.19 5.42 4.55
N ALA A 137 7.30 6.14 3.44
CA ALA A 137 7.08 5.55 2.12
C ALA A 137 8.10 4.44 1.81
N ARG A 138 9.36 4.58 2.25
CA ARG A 138 10.35 3.50 2.16
C ARG A 138 9.91 2.28 2.97
N LEU A 139 9.45 2.47 4.22
CA LEU A 139 8.91 1.40 5.06
C LEU A 139 7.73 0.69 4.38
N VAL A 140 6.79 1.46 3.81
CA VAL A 140 5.66 0.89 3.06
C VAL A 140 6.13 0.07 1.87
N ARG A 141 7.10 0.54 1.10
CA ARG A 141 7.60 -0.20 -0.07
C ARG A 141 8.34 -1.48 0.32
N GLU A 142 9.25 -1.41 1.29
CA GLU A 142 10.17 -2.50 1.62
C GLU A 142 9.58 -3.53 2.57
N ASP A 143 8.79 -3.08 3.54
CA ASP A 143 8.30 -3.93 4.63
C ASP A 143 6.82 -4.27 4.53
N PHE A 144 6.06 -3.57 3.67
CA PHE A 144 4.64 -3.85 3.47
C PHE A 144 4.33 -4.34 2.04
N LEU A 145 4.74 -3.61 0.99
CA LEU A 145 4.43 -3.96 -0.40
C LEU A 145 5.32 -5.06 -0.97
N GLN A 146 6.60 -5.07 -0.60
CA GLN A 146 7.51 -6.12 -1.02
C GLN A 146 7.21 -7.41 -0.27
N GLN A 147 6.93 -8.50 -1.01
CA GLN A 147 6.61 -9.80 -0.46
C GLN A 147 7.44 -10.91 -1.12
N ASN A 148 7.77 -11.92 -0.34
CA ASN A 148 8.51 -13.08 -0.80
C ASN A 148 7.67 -14.35 -0.67
N SER A 149 7.27 -14.92 -1.81
CA SER A 149 6.43 -16.13 -1.84
C SER A 149 7.12 -17.41 -1.34
N TYR A 150 8.43 -17.38 -1.14
CA TYR A 150 9.20 -18.54 -0.62
C TYR A 150 9.21 -18.60 0.91
N THR A 151 8.83 -17.52 1.59
CA THR A 151 8.81 -17.49 3.06
C THR A 151 7.39 -17.74 3.59
N PRO A 152 7.23 -18.53 4.68
CA PRO A 152 5.91 -18.84 5.24
C PRO A 152 5.09 -17.60 5.61
N TYR A 153 5.74 -16.63 6.24
CA TYR A 153 5.10 -15.41 6.73
C TYR A 153 4.63 -14.45 5.62
N ASP A 154 5.18 -14.54 4.40
CA ASP A 154 4.85 -13.68 3.27
C ASP A 154 4.02 -14.39 2.18
N ARG A 155 4.11 -15.73 2.10
CA ARG A 155 3.43 -16.52 1.06
C ARG A 155 1.92 -16.32 1.06
N VAL A 156 1.33 -16.13 2.22
CA VAL A 156 -0.08 -15.81 2.40
C VAL A 156 -0.19 -14.68 3.41
N SER A 157 -0.64 -13.51 2.97
CA SER A 157 -0.93 -12.38 3.86
C SER A 157 -2.45 -12.24 4.01
N PRO A 158 -3.04 -12.68 5.12
CA PRO A 158 -4.45 -12.51 5.36
C PRO A 158 -4.82 -11.03 5.45
N ILE A 159 -6.05 -10.69 5.04
CA ILE A 159 -6.50 -9.29 4.98
C ILE A 159 -6.43 -8.59 6.35
N TRP A 160 -6.66 -9.30 7.45
CA TRP A 160 -6.54 -8.76 8.81
C TRP A 160 -5.07 -8.41 9.16
N LYS A 161 -4.08 -9.19 8.68
CA LYS A 161 -2.66 -8.88 8.84
C LYS A 161 -2.30 -7.62 8.04
N THR A 162 -2.71 -7.59 6.78
CA THR A 162 -2.52 -6.43 5.89
C THR A 162 -3.10 -5.16 6.50
N PHE A 163 -4.32 -5.22 7.02
CA PHE A 163 -4.98 -4.09 7.69
C PHE A 163 -4.17 -3.57 8.88
N TRP A 164 -3.79 -4.44 9.81
CA TRP A 164 -3.07 -4.02 11.03
C TRP A 164 -1.66 -3.49 10.73
N MET A 165 -0.96 -4.08 9.76
CA MET A 165 0.34 -3.55 9.31
C MET A 165 0.18 -2.14 8.78
N LEU A 166 -0.79 -1.93 7.89
CA LEU A 166 -1.05 -0.63 7.30
C LEU A 166 -1.48 0.40 8.35
N LYS A 167 -2.39 0.03 9.25
CA LYS A 167 -2.87 0.89 10.33
C LYS A 167 -1.74 1.37 11.22
N ASN A 168 -0.83 0.49 11.62
CA ASN A 168 0.29 0.86 12.48
C ASN A 168 1.31 1.76 11.78
N ILE A 169 1.62 1.50 10.50
CA ILE A 169 2.54 2.33 9.72
C ILE A 169 1.97 3.74 9.52
N LEU A 170 0.70 3.86 9.17
CA LEU A 170 0.06 5.15 8.97
C LEU A 170 -0.16 5.89 10.28
N ASN A 171 -0.49 5.20 11.39
CA ASN A 171 -0.54 5.81 12.72
C ASN A 171 0.81 6.45 13.11
N PHE A 172 1.92 5.75 12.88
CA PHE A 172 3.26 6.32 13.09
C PHE A 172 3.49 7.56 12.20
N TYR A 173 3.08 7.51 10.95
CA TYR A 173 3.19 8.63 10.03
C TYR A 173 2.41 9.85 10.49
N ASP A 174 1.14 9.67 10.86
CA ASP A 174 0.26 10.76 11.28
C ASP A 174 0.73 11.43 12.56
N LEU A 175 1.12 10.63 13.56
CA LEU A 175 1.65 11.14 14.82
C LEU A 175 2.97 11.89 14.60
N GLY A 176 3.89 11.31 13.81
CA GLY A 176 5.16 11.95 13.49
C GLY A 176 4.99 13.25 12.69
N LYS A 177 4.08 13.25 11.71
CA LYS A 177 3.78 14.44 10.89
C LYS A 177 3.17 15.55 11.74
N ARG A 178 2.25 15.21 12.66
CA ARG A 178 1.65 16.15 13.60
C ARG A 178 2.72 16.76 14.50
N GLU A 179 3.56 15.95 15.11
CA GLU A 179 4.63 16.40 16.00
C GLU A 179 5.59 17.38 15.29
N LEU A 180 5.99 17.10 14.08
CA LEU A 180 6.88 17.97 13.28
C LEU A 180 6.20 19.30 12.92
N LEU A 181 4.90 19.28 12.58
CA LEU A 181 4.15 20.49 12.24
C LEU A 181 3.90 21.36 13.49
N ASP A 182 3.56 20.75 14.61
CA ASP A 182 3.32 21.45 15.88
C ASP A 182 4.63 22.07 16.39
N ALA A 183 5.74 21.36 16.29
CA ALA A 183 7.06 21.88 16.62
C ALA A 183 7.48 23.06 15.74
N GLN A 184 7.17 23.00 14.44
CA GLN A 184 7.44 24.10 13.50
C GLN A 184 6.63 25.36 13.87
N GLN A 185 5.35 25.19 14.26
CA GLN A 185 4.51 26.32 14.71
C GLN A 185 4.98 26.90 16.05
N ALA A 186 5.49 26.06 16.94
CA ALA A 186 6.01 26.45 18.25
C ALA A 186 7.47 26.94 18.21
N GLU A 187 8.09 27.04 17.03
CA GLU A 187 9.52 27.38 16.83
C GLU A 187 10.49 26.45 17.61
N LYS A 188 10.05 25.24 17.94
CA LYS A 188 10.89 24.19 18.53
C LYS A 188 11.74 23.50 17.46
N ARG A 189 12.98 23.16 17.81
CA ARG A 189 13.88 22.42 16.91
C ARG A 189 13.66 20.91 17.03
N VAL A 190 12.56 20.41 16.50
CA VAL A 190 12.32 18.98 16.34
C VAL A 190 12.62 18.59 14.89
N THR A 191 13.42 17.55 14.71
CA THR A 191 13.77 17.00 13.40
C THR A 191 13.26 15.58 13.28
N TYR A 192 13.09 15.11 12.03
CA TYR A 192 12.79 13.70 11.79
C TYR A 192 13.82 12.77 12.44
N GLU A 193 15.11 13.15 12.40
CA GLU A 193 16.17 12.36 13.00
C GLU A 193 16.01 12.23 14.53
N SER A 194 15.57 13.29 15.20
CA SER A 194 15.29 13.24 16.65
C SER A 194 14.16 12.30 16.99
N ILE A 195 13.08 12.30 16.17
CA ILE A 195 11.96 11.36 16.30
C ILE A 195 12.45 9.93 16.04
N ALA A 196 13.16 9.70 14.94
CA ALA A 196 13.65 8.38 14.57
C ALA A 196 14.57 7.76 15.62
N ASN A 197 15.45 8.56 16.23
CA ASN A 197 16.33 8.12 17.31
C ASN A 197 15.54 7.77 18.58
N TYR A 198 14.53 8.56 18.92
CA TYR A 198 13.69 8.32 20.09
C TYR A 198 12.78 7.10 19.91
N MET A 199 12.26 6.87 18.69
CA MET A 199 11.32 5.84 18.30
C MET A 199 11.99 4.61 17.68
N THR A 200 13.29 4.40 17.90
CA THR A 200 14.05 3.33 17.26
C THR A 200 13.43 1.94 17.46
N ASP A 201 12.99 1.64 18.70
CA ASP A 201 12.39 0.35 19.03
C ASP A 201 11.04 0.17 18.36
N GLU A 202 10.21 1.21 18.30
CA GLU A 202 8.89 1.20 17.67
C GLU A 202 9.00 1.04 16.15
N ILE A 203 9.96 1.71 15.52
CA ILE A 203 10.27 1.54 14.09
C ILE A 203 10.71 0.09 13.81
N GLN A 204 11.55 -0.48 14.68
CA GLN A 204 11.95 -1.88 14.54
C GLN A 204 10.76 -2.84 14.74
N MET A 205 9.81 -2.52 15.62
CA MET A 205 8.57 -3.29 15.78
C MET A 205 7.71 -3.22 14.51
N LEU A 206 7.60 -2.05 13.86
CA LEU A 206 6.88 -1.89 12.59
C LEU A 206 7.48 -2.77 11.49
N ILE A 207 8.80 -2.79 11.34
CA ILE A 207 9.51 -3.66 10.38
C ILE A 207 9.25 -5.13 10.70
N ASN A 208 9.27 -5.50 11.98
CA ASN A 208 9.11 -6.88 12.43
C ASN A 208 7.70 -7.43 12.25
N MET A 209 6.67 -6.59 12.07
CA MET A 209 5.30 -7.05 11.79
C MET A 209 5.23 -7.96 10.55
N LYS A 210 6.06 -7.69 9.54
CA LYS A 210 6.16 -8.50 8.32
C LYS A 210 6.44 -9.97 8.63
N PHE A 211 7.33 -10.24 9.59
CA PHE A 211 7.82 -11.59 9.93
C PHE A 211 6.87 -12.39 10.83
N MET A 212 5.74 -11.82 11.25
CA MET A 212 4.73 -12.56 12.00
C MET A 212 4.03 -13.56 11.09
N ASP A 213 4.18 -14.87 11.40
CA ASP A 213 3.60 -15.93 10.57
C ASP A 213 2.10 -16.07 10.85
N PRO A 214 1.23 -15.95 9.83
CA PRO A 214 -0.20 -16.17 9.99
C PRO A 214 -0.59 -17.52 10.61
N ALA A 215 0.27 -18.52 10.51
CA ALA A 215 0.08 -19.84 11.14
C ALA A 215 0.06 -19.80 12.68
N ASP A 216 0.63 -18.76 13.30
CA ASP A 216 0.59 -18.57 14.76
C ASP A 216 -0.83 -18.20 15.29
N GLY A 217 -1.77 -17.97 14.40
CA GLY A 217 -3.17 -17.67 14.70
C GLY A 217 -3.49 -16.19 14.73
N GLN A 218 -4.69 -15.85 14.20
CA GLN A 218 -5.15 -14.48 14.06
C GLN A 218 -5.16 -13.70 15.37
N ASP A 219 -5.77 -14.25 16.42
CA ASP A 219 -5.97 -13.54 17.69
C ASP A 219 -4.63 -13.20 18.38
N ALA A 220 -3.66 -14.11 18.32
CA ALA A 220 -2.35 -13.91 18.90
C ALA A 220 -1.58 -12.78 18.20
N ILE A 221 -1.62 -12.76 16.86
CA ILE A 221 -0.93 -11.75 16.04
C ILE A 221 -1.62 -10.41 16.17
N VAL A 222 -2.94 -10.35 16.05
CA VAL A 222 -3.71 -9.10 16.19
C VAL A 222 -3.48 -8.48 17.58
N LYS A 223 -3.42 -9.29 18.64
CA LYS A 223 -3.08 -8.79 19.98
C LYS A 223 -1.69 -8.14 20.03
N LYS A 224 -0.69 -8.75 19.37
CA LYS A 224 0.66 -8.17 19.27
C LYS A 224 0.64 -6.85 18.49
N MET A 225 -0.07 -6.81 17.37
CA MET A 225 -0.15 -5.61 16.52
C MET A 225 -0.91 -4.47 17.20
N LYS A 226 -1.96 -4.76 17.99
CA LYS A 226 -2.62 -3.77 18.85
C LYS A 226 -1.68 -3.21 19.89
N LYS A 227 -0.89 -4.06 20.53
CA LYS A 227 0.11 -3.60 21.48
C LYS A 227 1.13 -2.66 20.84
N ILE A 228 1.61 -2.97 19.62
CA ILE A 228 2.50 -2.08 18.87
C ILE A 228 1.84 -0.71 18.62
N HIS A 229 0.55 -0.73 18.27
CA HIS A 229 -0.24 0.50 18.09
C HIS A 229 -0.22 1.37 19.36
N ASP A 230 -0.58 0.77 20.49
CA ASP A 230 -0.63 1.45 21.79
C ASP A 230 0.76 1.93 22.23
N ASP A 231 1.81 1.12 22.00
CA ASP A 231 3.19 1.47 22.33
C ASP A 231 3.66 2.71 21.54
N ILE A 232 3.33 2.79 20.25
CA ILE A 232 3.62 3.94 19.38
C ILE A 232 2.92 5.20 19.91
N GLU A 233 1.62 5.13 20.20
CA GLU A 233 0.87 6.27 20.72
C GLU A 233 1.43 6.78 22.06
N ASN A 234 1.66 5.88 23.00
CA ASN A 234 2.21 6.21 24.31
C ASN A 234 3.61 6.83 24.20
N LYS A 235 4.42 6.34 23.26
CA LYS A 235 5.78 6.85 23.05
C LYS A 235 5.78 8.25 22.45
N PHE A 236 4.89 8.54 21.48
CA PHE A 236 4.72 9.90 20.96
C PHE A 236 4.20 10.87 22.01
N HIS A 237 3.22 10.46 22.84
CA HIS A 237 2.80 11.30 23.97
C HIS A 237 3.96 11.65 24.90
N SER A 238 4.81 10.67 25.24
CA SER A 238 5.99 10.91 26.07
C SER A 238 7.06 11.78 25.39
N PHE A 239 7.11 11.81 24.05
CA PHE A 239 8.00 12.68 23.30
C PHE A 239 7.50 14.13 23.29
N SER A 240 6.20 14.35 23.13
CA SER A 240 5.58 15.68 23.13
C SER A 240 5.69 16.40 24.48
N ASP A 241 5.78 15.63 25.59
CA ASP A 241 5.91 16.16 26.95
C ASP A 241 7.34 16.61 27.30
N GLN A 242 8.34 16.41 26.43
CA GLN A 242 9.74 16.82 26.60
C GLN A 242 10.02 18.17 25.95
#